data_4ae7eace8216600117fc9cccb5831cf3
#
_entry.id   4ae7eace8216600117fc9cccb5831cf3
#
_cell.length_a   1.000
_cell.length_b   1.000
_cell.length_c   1.000
_cell.angle_alpha   90.00
_cell.angle_beta   90.00
_cell.angle_gamma   90.00
#
_symmetry.space_group_name_H-M   'P 1'
#
loop_
_entity.id
_entity.type
_entity.pdbx_description
1 polymer ?
#
loop_
_entity_poly.entity_id
_entity_poly.type
_entity_poly.pdbx_seq_one_letter_code
_entity_poly.pdbx_strand_id
1 'polypeptide(L)'
;MSRVTTLVLTGGILALSIGTAAADTPAALNFKMKSLDGKEVDLGKYQGKVVMVVNVASKCGLTPQYQQLQSIFEKHEKDGLVVLGFPCNQFRHQEPGTAEEIRQFCSVHYGVGFPLFAKIEVNGDGACPLYKHLTALDTKPTGAGKISWNFEKFIIGRNGDVVARFSPRTTPDAPEVLKVIEAELAKK
;
A
#
# COMPACT_ATOMS: atom_id res chain seq x y z
N MET A 1 -81.24 16.18 -9.09
CA MET A 1 -80.00 16.92 -8.67
C MET A 1 -79.04 15.90 -8.11
N SER A 2 -78.11 15.39 -8.92
CA SER A 2 -77.14 14.34 -8.54
C SER A 2 -75.83 14.99 -8.23
N ARG A 3 -75.28 14.79 -7.02
CA ARG A 3 -73.97 15.30 -6.61
C ARG A 3 -72.90 14.26 -6.93
N VAL A 4 -72.01 14.59 -7.80
CA VAL A 4 -70.77 13.80 -8.11
C VAL A 4 -69.71 14.21 -7.12
N THR A 5 -69.27 13.23 -6.29
CA THR A 5 -68.14 13.41 -5.34
C THR A 5 -66.85 12.93 -6.02
N THR A 6 -65.96 13.85 -6.31
CA THR A 6 -64.65 13.52 -6.89
C THR A 6 -63.68 13.14 -5.78
N LEU A 7 -63.17 11.89 -5.81
CA LEU A 7 -62.15 11.37 -4.90
C LEU A 7 -60.78 11.71 -5.49
N VAL A 8 -59.99 12.58 -4.81
CA VAL A 8 -58.60 12.86 -5.16
C VAL A 8 -57.67 11.87 -4.44
N LEU A 9 -57.08 10.94 -5.18
CA LEU A 9 -56.00 10.07 -4.65
C LEU A 9 -54.68 10.86 -4.71
N THR A 10 -54.17 11.26 -3.56
CA THR A 10 -52.78 11.75 -3.41
C THR A 10 -51.83 10.57 -3.28
N GLY A 11 -51.16 10.22 -4.38
CA GLY A 11 -50.09 9.22 -4.37
C GLY A 11 -48.81 9.80 -3.75
N GLY A 12 -48.48 9.36 -2.52
CA GLY A 12 -47.20 9.69 -1.89
C GLY A 12 -46.07 8.86 -2.52
N ILE A 13 -45.11 9.52 -3.19
CA ILE A 13 -43.91 8.90 -3.70
C ILE A 13 -42.94 8.75 -2.49
N LEU A 14 -42.77 7.53 -2.00
CA LEU A 14 -41.78 7.20 -0.99
C LEU A 14 -40.41 7.15 -1.68
N ALA A 15 -39.58 8.18 -1.53
CA ALA A 15 -38.21 8.20 -1.99
C ALA A 15 -37.37 7.27 -1.11
N LEU A 16 -37.00 6.11 -1.64
CA LEU A 16 -36.02 5.22 -1.01
C LEU A 16 -34.63 5.85 -1.17
N SER A 17 -34.10 6.47 -0.11
CA SER A 17 -32.72 6.90 -0.07
C SER A 17 -31.84 5.64 0.10
N ILE A 18 -31.21 5.19 -1.00
CA ILE A 18 -30.14 4.18 -0.95
C ILE A 18 -28.93 4.87 -0.36
N GLY A 19 -28.77 4.76 0.95
CA GLY A 19 -27.51 5.13 1.61
C GLY A 19 -26.42 4.20 1.12
N THR A 20 -25.46 4.71 0.35
CA THR A 20 -24.22 4.00 0.07
C THR A 20 -23.45 3.90 1.39
N ALA A 21 -23.48 2.74 2.03
CA ALA A 21 -22.56 2.47 3.13
C ALA A 21 -21.14 2.67 2.60
N ALA A 22 -20.38 3.58 3.19
CA ALA A 22 -18.95 3.68 2.92
C ALA A 22 -18.36 2.32 3.30
N ALA A 23 -17.69 1.65 2.35
CA ALA A 23 -17.03 0.39 2.64
C ALA A 23 -15.92 0.66 3.68
N ASP A 24 -15.88 -0.16 4.73
CA ASP A 24 -14.86 -0.05 5.78
C ASP A 24 -13.46 -0.14 5.14
N THR A 25 -12.54 0.69 5.62
CA THR A 25 -11.15 0.64 5.17
C THR A 25 -10.55 -0.73 5.48
N PRO A 26 -9.97 -1.44 4.48
CA PRO A 26 -9.35 -2.74 4.71
C PRO A 26 -8.28 -2.71 5.79
N ALA A 27 -8.19 -3.76 6.60
CA ALA A 27 -7.30 -3.82 7.76
C ALA A 27 -5.82 -3.50 7.41
N ALA A 28 -5.33 -3.95 6.26
CA ALA A 28 -3.96 -3.69 5.81
C ALA A 28 -3.72 -2.23 5.37
N LEU A 29 -4.76 -1.43 5.14
CA LEU A 29 -4.70 -0.02 4.76
C LEU A 29 -5.25 0.92 5.86
N ASN A 30 -5.75 0.40 6.97
CA ASN A 30 -6.30 1.20 8.07
C ASN A 30 -5.20 1.71 9.02
N PHE A 31 -4.22 2.43 8.44
CA PHE A 31 -3.09 3.01 9.17
C PHE A 31 -2.82 4.44 8.71
N LYS A 32 -2.46 5.30 9.66
CA LYS A 32 -1.93 6.63 9.39
C LYS A 32 -0.42 6.61 9.54
N MET A 33 0.30 7.03 8.51
CA MET A 33 1.75 7.04 8.46
C MET A 33 2.26 8.44 8.14
N LYS A 34 3.47 8.77 8.58
CA LYS A 34 4.11 10.04 8.17
C LYS A 34 4.83 9.84 6.85
N SER A 35 4.59 10.74 5.87
CA SER A 35 5.40 10.82 4.66
C SER A 35 6.83 11.21 5.01
N LEU A 36 7.74 11.12 4.04
CA LEU A 36 9.13 11.58 4.23
C LEU A 36 9.21 13.08 4.57
N ASP A 37 8.18 13.87 4.17
CA ASP A 37 8.03 15.29 4.53
C ASP A 37 7.41 15.52 5.93
N GLY A 38 7.14 14.46 6.67
CA GLY A 38 6.52 14.52 7.99
C GLY A 38 5.00 14.76 7.99
N LYS A 39 4.34 14.84 6.83
CA LYS A 39 2.88 14.98 6.72
C LYS A 39 2.18 13.66 7.03
N GLU A 40 1.07 13.73 7.75
CA GLU A 40 0.23 12.53 7.96
C GLU A 40 -0.42 12.10 6.65
N VAL A 41 -0.35 10.80 6.38
CA VAL A 41 -0.94 10.14 5.22
C VAL A 41 -1.79 8.98 5.72
N ASP A 42 -3.08 9.04 5.47
CA ASP A 42 -3.99 7.92 5.66
C ASP A 42 -3.82 6.94 4.49
N LEU A 43 -3.43 5.69 4.81
CA LEU A 43 -3.24 4.66 3.78
C LEU A 43 -4.55 4.20 3.17
N GLY A 44 -5.70 4.46 3.82
CA GLY A 44 -7.04 4.22 3.28
C GLY A 44 -7.28 4.88 1.92
N LYS A 45 -6.57 5.99 1.61
CA LYS A 45 -6.62 6.62 0.28
C LYS A 45 -6.17 5.73 -0.88
N TYR A 46 -5.48 4.63 -0.58
CA TYR A 46 -5.04 3.64 -1.58
C TYR A 46 -6.02 2.46 -1.74
N GLN A 47 -7.18 2.50 -1.07
CA GLN A 47 -8.23 1.50 -1.27
C GLN A 47 -8.62 1.39 -2.76
N GLY A 48 -8.81 0.16 -3.24
CA GLY A 48 -9.08 -0.11 -4.66
C GLY A 48 -7.83 -0.11 -5.56
N LYS A 49 -6.64 0.18 -5.00
CA LYS A 49 -5.35 0.06 -5.70
C LYS A 49 -4.68 -1.26 -5.36
N VAL A 50 -3.76 -1.69 -6.22
CA VAL A 50 -2.77 -2.72 -5.86
C VAL A 50 -1.60 -2.00 -5.20
N VAL A 51 -1.26 -2.39 -3.96
CA VAL A 51 -0.25 -1.68 -3.17
C VAL A 51 0.92 -2.60 -2.86
N MET A 52 2.14 -2.20 -3.25
CA MET A 52 3.37 -2.83 -2.80
C MET A 52 3.94 -2.05 -1.62
N VAL A 53 4.03 -2.70 -0.46
CA VAL A 53 4.70 -2.16 0.74
C VAL A 53 6.11 -2.76 0.81
N VAL A 54 7.14 -1.91 0.92
CA VAL A 54 8.54 -2.36 0.94
C VAL A 54 9.37 -1.55 1.93
N ASN A 55 10.15 -2.23 2.79
CA ASN A 55 11.15 -1.57 3.64
C ASN A 55 12.45 -1.38 2.87
N VAL A 56 12.96 -0.17 2.85
CA VAL A 56 14.05 0.26 1.97
C VAL A 56 15.26 0.79 2.74
N ALA A 57 16.43 0.81 2.09
CA ALA A 57 17.64 1.39 2.65
C ALA A 57 18.61 1.85 1.55
N SER A 58 19.34 2.96 1.81
CA SER A 58 20.25 3.61 0.85
C SER A 58 21.64 2.96 0.78
N LYS A 59 22.06 2.19 1.82
CA LYS A 59 23.44 1.64 1.93
C LYS A 59 23.44 0.10 2.03
N CYS A 60 22.54 -0.55 1.31
CA CYS A 60 22.38 -1.99 1.29
C CYS A 60 22.91 -2.58 -0.03
N GLY A 61 23.42 -3.81 -0.01
CA GLY A 61 23.74 -4.52 -1.27
C GLY A 61 22.51 -4.75 -2.17
N LEU A 62 21.28 -4.63 -1.61
CA LEU A 62 20.02 -4.72 -2.36
C LEU A 62 19.48 -3.36 -2.82
N THR A 63 20.15 -2.25 -2.51
CA THR A 63 19.72 -0.89 -2.90
C THR A 63 19.44 -0.73 -4.41
N PRO A 64 20.14 -1.44 -5.33
CA PRO A 64 19.78 -1.40 -6.75
C PRO A 64 18.33 -1.82 -7.07
N GLN A 65 17.62 -2.49 -6.17
CA GLN A 65 16.18 -2.79 -6.34
C GLN A 65 15.30 -1.54 -6.42
N TYR A 66 15.78 -0.36 -6.02
CA TYR A 66 15.06 0.89 -6.27
C TYR A 66 14.78 1.11 -7.76
N GLN A 67 15.70 0.70 -8.65
CA GLN A 67 15.51 0.81 -10.09
C GLN A 67 14.34 -0.06 -10.58
N GLN A 68 14.24 -1.30 -10.09
CA GLN A 68 13.13 -2.18 -10.46
C GLN A 68 11.81 -1.69 -9.83
N LEU A 69 11.82 -1.22 -8.58
CA LEU A 69 10.64 -0.63 -7.94
C LEU A 69 10.11 0.56 -8.74
N GLN A 70 10.99 1.45 -9.19
CA GLN A 70 10.61 2.60 -10.00
C GLN A 70 10.06 2.16 -11.36
N SER A 71 10.74 1.23 -12.02
CA SER A 71 10.31 0.72 -13.33
C SER A 71 8.91 0.08 -13.30
N ILE A 72 8.63 -0.80 -12.32
CA ILE A 72 7.29 -1.40 -12.21
C ILE A 72 6.23 -0.38 -11.82
N PHE A 73 6.59 0.60 -10.97
CA PHE A 73 5.68 1.69 -10.62
C PHE A 73 5.30 2.49 -11.87
N GLU A 74 6.25 2.99 -12.63
CA GLU A 74 5.99 3.77 -13.85
C GLU A 74 5.16 2.98 -14.88
N LYS A 75 5.46 1.69 -15.04
CA LYS A 75 4.75 0.82 -15.98
C LYS A 75 3.28 0.66 -15.62
N HIS A 76 2.95 0.54 -14.32
CA HIS A 76 1.63 0.12 -13.86
C HIS A 76 0.87 1.15 -13.00
N GLU A 77 1.42 2.35 -12.76
CA GLU A 77 0.74 3.37 -11.94
C GLU A 77 -0.63 3.75 -12.51
N LYS A 78 -0.74 3.85 -13.84
CA LYS A 78 -2.00 4.17 -14.54
C LYS A 78 -3.03 3.06 -14.45
N ASP A 79 -2.57 1.81 -14.30
CA ASP A 79 -3.41 0.64 -14.09
C ASP A 79 -3.82 0.49 -12.62
N GLY A 80 -3.21 1.27 -11.73
CA GLY A 80 -3.56 1.34 -10.32
C GLY A 80 -2.57 0.69 -9.37
N LEU A 81 -1.32 0.42 -9.79
CA LEU A 81 -0.25 0.04 -8.87
C LEU A 81 0.25 1.25 -8.09
N VAL A 82 0.49 1.06 -6.81
CA VAL A 82 1.20 2.02 -5.93
C VAL A 82 2.32 1.29 -5.20
N VAL A 83 3.50 1.89 -5.15
CA VAL A 83 4.62 1.43 -4.32
C VAL A 83 4.75 2.36 -3.12
N LEU A 84 4.84 1.80 -1.92
CA LEU A 84 5.02 2.54 -0.66
C LEU A 84 6.37 2.14 -0.05
N GLY A 85 7.35 3.03 -0.12
CA GLY A 85 8.69 2.80 0.40
C GLY A 85 8.83 3.30 1.84
N PHE A 86 9.25 2.42 2.74
CA PHE A 86 9.45 2.72 4.16
C PHE A 86 10.93 2.57 4.53
N PRO A 87 11.69 3.67 4.64
CA PRO A 87 13.07 3.64 5.10
C PRO A 87 13.19 2.96 6.47
N CYS A 88 14.18 2.05 6.63
CA CYS A 88 14.40 1.31 7.87
C CYS A 88 15.88 1.15 8.18
N ASN A 89 16.30 1.55 9.39
CA ASN A 89 17.71 1.50 9.82
C ASN A 89 18.06 0.30 10.70
N GLN A 90 17.13 -0.66 10.88
CA GLN A 90 17.35 -1.80 11.78
C GLN A 90 18.34 -2.85 11.25
N PHE A 91 18.60 -2.86 9.93
CA PHE A 91 19.47 -3.83 9.29
C PHE A 91 20.87 -3.25 9.08
N ARG A 92 21.77 -3.50 10.03
CA ARG A 92 23.17 -3.03 10.04
C ARG A 92 23.33 -1.52 9.83
N HIS A 93 22.37 -0.72 10.30
CA HIS A 93 22.40 0.74 10.15
C HIS A 93 22.58 1.20 8.69
N GLN A 94 21.92 0.50 7.75
CA GLN A 94 22.07 0.78 6.32
C GLN A 94 21.14 1.89 5.81
N GLU A 95 20.39 2.56 6.70
CA GLU A 95 19.61 3.77 6.39
C GLU A 95 19.87 4.88 7.42
N PRO A 96 21.12 5.38 7.55
CA PRO A 96 21.46 6.35 8.59
C PRO A 96 20.96 7.76 8.28
N GLY A 97 20.69 8.08 7.01
CA GLY A 97 20.38 9.42 6.52
C GLY A 97 19.16 10.08 7.18
N THR A 98 19.12 11.40 7.14
CA THR A 98 17.94 12.21 7.43
C THR A 98 16.86 12.01 6.35
N ALA A 99 15.66 12.50 6.57
CA ALA A 99 14.60 12.45 5.55
C ALA A 99 15.02 13.17 4.25
N GLU A 100 15.71 14.30 4.37
CA GLU A 100 16.19 15.07 3.21
C GLU A 100 17.27 14.30 2.45
N GLU A 101 18.26 13.72 3.14
CA GLU A 101 19.32 12.91 2.53
C GLU A 101 18.75 11.68 1.81
N ILE A 102 17.76 11.01 2.42
CA ILE A 102 17.06 9.87 1.80
C ILE A 102 16.32 10.31 0.53
N ARG A 103 15.60 11.44 0.59
CA ARG A 103 14.89 12.00 -0.56
C ARG A 103 15.84 12.28 -1.71
N GLN A 104 16.92 13.03 -1.42
CA GLN A 104 17.94 13.40 -2.40
C GLN A 104 18.57 12.14 -3.01
N PHE A 105 18.96 11.17 -2.17
CA PHE A 105 19.53 9.90 -2.63
C PHE A 105 18.58 9.17 -3.59
N CYS A 106 17.33 8.96 -3.21
CA CYS A 106 16.35 8.24 -4.00
C CYS A 106 16.04 8.96 -5.33
N SER A 107 15.90 10.28 -5.30
CA SER A 107 15.61 11.09 -6.49
C SER A 107 16.80 11.13 -7.45
N VAL A 108 18.00 11.43 -6.95
CA VAL A 108 19.18 11.64 -7.81
C VAL A 108 19.72 10.34 -8.40
N HIS A 109 19.75 9.26 -7.61
CA HIS A 109 20.35 8.00 -8.07
C HIS A 109 19.38 7.06 -8.78
N TYR A 110 18.08 7.13 -8.46
CA TYR A 110 17.09 6.17 -8.95
C TYR A 110 15.84 6.81 -9.55
N GLY A 111 15.73 8.13 -9.54
CA GLY A 111 14.57 8.83 -10.07
C GLY A 111 13.25 8.46 -9.37
N VAL A 112 13.30 8.08 -8.08
CA VAL A 112 12.13 7.56 -7.34
C VAL A 112 11.00 8.57 -7.35
N GLY A 113 9.88 8.19 -7.99
CA GLY A 113 8.64 8.95 -8.06
C GLY A 113 7.51 8.38 -7.20
N PHE A 114 7.65 7.18 -6.67
CA PHE A 114 6.65 6.59 -5.78
C PHE A 114 6.75 7.15 -4.35
N PRO A 115 5.64 7.08 -3.55
CA PRO A 115 5.59 7.58 -2.18
C PRO A 115 6.66 6.98 -1.25
N LEU A 116 7.43 7.85 -0.62
CA LEU A 116 8.36 7.51 0.46
C LEU A 116 7.82 8.04 1.80
N PHE A 117 7.98 7.24 2.85
CA PHE A 117 7.51 7.53 4.19
C PHE A 117 8.68 7.85 5.14
N ALA A 118 8.35 8.36 6.31
CA ALA A 118 9.34 8.57 7.36
C ALA A 118 9.98 7.24 7.76
N LYS A 119 11.21 7.30 8.24
CA LYS A 119 11.95 6.12 8.75
C LYS A 119 11.17 5.46 9.88
N ILE A 120 11.03 4.14 9.80
CA ILE A 120 10.29 3.32 10.76
C ILE A 120 11.11 2.16 11.27
N GLU A 121 10.65 1.54 12.35
CA GLU A 121 11.04 0.21 12.75
C GLU A 121 10.05 -0.82 12.20
N VAL A 122 10.56 -1.96 11.73
CA VAL A 122 9.76 -3.04 11.14
C VAL A 122 9.75 -4.30 11.99
N ASN A 123 10.65 -4.40 12.99
CA ASN A 123 10.79 -5.52 13.91
C ASN A 123 10.87 -5.07 15.36
N GLY A 124 10.59 -6.00 16.30
CA GLY A 124 10.66 -5.74 17.74
C GLY A 124 9.49 -4.95 18.28
N ASP A 125 9.59 -4.51 19.54
CA ASP A 125 8.50 -3.83 20.25
C ASP A 125 8.18 -2.47 19.62
N GLY A 126 9.20 -1.79 19.08
CA GLY A 126 9.09 -0.52 18.37
C GLY A 126 8.55 -0.61 16.94
N ALA A 127 8.31 -1.83 16.43
CA ALA A 127 7.78 -1.97 15.07
C ALA A 127 6.48 -1.19 14.88
N CYS A 128 6.38 -0.47 13.77
CA CYS A 128 5.19 0.32 13.48
C CYS A 128 3.94 -0.58 13.32
N PRO A 129 2.74 -0.07 13.62
CA PRO A 129 1.50 -0.88 13.60
C PRO A 129 1.26 -1.58 12.24
N LEU A 130 1.54 -0.91 11.13
CA LEU A 130 1.44 -1.51 9.79
C LEU A 130 2.29 -2.78 9.67
N TYR A 131 3.56 -2.72 10.07
CA TYR A 131 4.45 -3.89 9.96
C TYR A 131 4.11 -4.98 11.00
N LYS A 132 3.63 -4.61 12.20
CA LYS A 132 3.07 -5.60 13.15
C LYS A 132 1.92 -6.38 12.53
N HIS A 133 1.01 -5.69 11.83
CA HIS A 133 -0.10 -6.32 11.11
C HIS A 133 0.40 -7.23 9.98
N LEU A 134 1.21 -6.69 9.07
CA LEU A 134 1.67 -7.43 7.89
C LEU A 134 2.48 -8.68 8.25
N THR A 135 3.35 -8.60 9.26
CA THR A 135 4.22 -9.72 9.68
C THR A 135 3.50 -10.80 10.49
N ALA A 136 2.33 -10.51 11.03
CA ALA A 136 1.48 -11.50 11.71
C ALA A 136 0.74 -12.42 10.75
N LEU A 137 0.57 -12.01 9.49
CA LEU A 137 -0.16 -12.78 8.48
C LEU A 137 0.72 -13.89 7.88
N ASP A 138 0.17 -15.11 7.76
CA ASP A 138 0.82 -16.22 7.04
C ASP A 138 0.72 -16.05 5.53
N THR A 139 1.29 -14.97 5.00
CA THR A 139 1.19 -14.61 3.58
C THR A 139 2.32 -15.28 2.78
N LYS A 140 1.94 -16.06 1.78
CA LYS A 140 2.90 -16.80 0.92
C LYS A 140 3.59 -15.86 -0.10
N PRO A 141 4.78 -16.23 -0.64
CA PRO A 141 5.54 -17.45 -0.33
C PRO A 141 6.33 -17.43 0.98
N THR A 142 6.57 -16.25 1.60
CA THR A 142 7.47 -16.15 2.76
C THR A 142 6.84 -16.62 4.08
N GLY A 143 5.54 -16.42 4.29
CA GLY A 143 4.83 -16.76 5.52
C GLY A 143 4.89 -15.67 6.59
N ALA A 144 4.35 -15.96 7.80
CA ALA A 144 4.39 -15.05 8.95
C ALA A 144 5.79 -14.95 9.55
N GLY A 145 6.03 -13.90 10.33
CA GLY A 145 7.26 -13.72 11.09
C GLY A 145 8.02 -12.43 10.79
N LYS A 146 9.16 -12.24 11.45
CA LYS A 146 9.97 -11.03 11.37
C LYS A 146 10.43 -10.72 9.94
N ILE A 147 10.57 -9.43 9.62
CA ILE A 147 11.25 -8.98 8.41
C ILE A 147 12.71 -9.43 8.49
N SER A 148 13.16 -10.12 7.45
CA SER A 148 14.48 -10.76 7.44
C SER A 148 15.60 -9.81 7.04
N TRP A 149 15.33 -8.83 6.18
CA TRP A 149 16.31 -7.84 5.70
C TRP A 149 15.61 -6.65 5.01
N ASN A 150 16.40 -5.67 4.53
CA ASN A 150 15.92 -4.60 3.66
C ASN A 150 15.33 -5.17 2.36
N PHE A 151 14.39 -4.47 1.77
CA PHE A 151 13.70 -4.82 0.53
C PHE A 151 12.84 -6.08 0.61
N GLU A 152 12.24 -6.39 1.74
CA GLU A 152 11.16 -7.35 1.84
C GLU A 152 9.84 -6.70 1.41
N LYS A 153 9.04 -7.40 0.62
CA LYS A 153 7.89 -6.83 -0.08
C LYS A 153 6.60 -7.53 0.29
N PHE A 154 5.53 -6.76 0.50
CA PHE A 154 4.15 -7.25 0.61
C PHE A 154 3.33 -6.68 -0.53
N ILE A 155 2.42 -7.49 -1.09
CA ILE A 155 1.44 -7.05 -2.08
C ILE A 155 0.06 -7.09 -1.43
N ILE A 156 -0.64 -5.96 -1.48
CA ILE A 156 -2.03 -5.82 -1.05
C ILE A 156 -2.86 -5.67 -2.33
N GLY A 157 -3.85 -6.55 -2.50
CA GLY A 157 -4.76 -6.54 -3.63
C GLY A 157 -5.78 -5.40 -3.57
N ARG A 158 -6.56 -5.22 -4.65
CA ARG A 158 -7.58 -4.16 -4.73
C ARG A 158 -8.66 -4.25 -3.64
N ASN A 159 -8.97 -5.46 -3.18
CA ASN A 159 -9.90 -5.70 -2.08
C ASN A 159 -9.30 -5.42 -0.69
N GLY A 160 -8.00 -5.09 -0.64
CA GLY A 160 -7.27 -4.79 0.60
C GLY A 160 -6.69 -6.00 1.32
N ASP A 161 -6.80 -7.21 0.78
CA ASP A 161 -6.16 -8.40 1.33
C ASP A 161 -4.66 -8.39 1.02
N VAL A 162 -3.85 -8.87 1.97
CA VAL A 162 -2.42 -9.08 1.75
C VAL A 162 -2.24 -10.41 1.02
N VAL A 163 -1.99 -10.35 -0.29
CA VAL A 163 -2.03 -11.52 -1.20
C VAL A 163 -0.67 -12.17 -1.42
N ALA A 164 0.43 -11.45 -1.18
CA ALA A 164 1.78 -12.02 -1.27
C ALA A 164 2.78 -11.31 -0.36
N ARG A 165 3.80 -12.07 0.07
CA ARG A 165 4.99 -11.60 0.80
C ARG A 165 6.23 -12.22 0.17
N PHE A 166 7.12 -11.39 -0.37
CA PHE A 166 8.33 -11.83 -1.05
C PHE A 166 9.59 -11.49 -0.27
N SER A 167 10.52 -12.43 -0.26
CA SER A 167 11.79 -12.28 0.42
C SER A 167 12.61 -11.09 -0.11
N PRO A 168 13.59 -10.57 0.65
CA PRO A 168 14.45 -9.47 0.21
C PRO A 168 15.15 -9.74 -1.13
N ARG A 169 15.55 -11.00 -1.38
CA ARG A 169 16.32 -11.38 -2.58
C ARG A 169 15.47 -11.56 -3.83
N THR A 170 14.17 -11.77 -3.69
CA THR A 170 13.24 -11.77 -4.83
C THR A 170 13.11 -10.33 -5.34
N THR A 171 13.60 -10.05 -6.54
CA THR A 171 13.58 -8.69 -7.10
C THR A 171 12.16 -8.25 -7.43
N PRO A 172 11.87 -6.94 -7.41
CA PRO A 172 10.52 -6.42 -7.70
C PRO A 172 9.98 -6.82 -9.08
N ASP A 173 10.87 -7.00 -10.05
CA ASP A 173 10.58 -7.40 -11.44
C ASP A 173 10.66 -8.91 -11.70
N ALA A 174 10.83 -9.72 -10.64
CA ALA A 174 10.83 -11.17 -10.77
C ALA A 174 9.49 -11.67 -11.32
N PRO A 175 9.50 -12.71 -12.19
CA PRO A 175 8.28 -13.21 -12.85
C PRO A 175 7.15 -13.55 -11.88
N GLU A 176 7.46 -14.13 -10.72
CA GLU A 176 6.49 -14.46 -9.68
C GLU A 176 5.87 -13.22 -9.02
N VAL A 177 6.63 -12.11 -8.89
CA VAL A 177 6.13 -10.83 -8.37
C VAL A 177 5.21 -10.18 -9.39
N LEU A 178 5.67 -10.08 -10.65
CA LEU A 178 4.89 -9.50 -11.74
C LEU A 178 3.59 -10.25 -11.96
N LYS A 179 3.61 -11.58 -11.92
CA LYS A 179 2.42 -12.41 -12.04
C LYS A 179 1.35 -12.05 -10.99
N VAL A 180 1.75 -11.83 -9.73
CA VAL A 180 0.81 -11.44 -8.66
C VAL A 180 0.28 -10.05 -8.91
N ILE A 181 1.15 -9.09 -9.24
CA ILE A 181 0.75 -7.70 -9.50
C ILE A 181 -0.26 -7.64 -10.67
N GLU A 182 0.07 -8.27 -11.80
CA GLU A 182 -0.79 -8.27 -13.00
C GLU A 182 -2.13 -8.96 -12.74
N ALA A 183 -2.13 -10.08 -11.99
CA ALA A 183 -3.36 -10.75 -11.59
C ALA A 183 -4.26 -9.87 -10.71
N GLU A 184 -3.68 -9.11 -9.76
CA GLU A 184 -4.43 -8.19 -8.91
C GLU A 184 -4.90 -6.94 -9.68
N LEU A 185 -4.10 -6.43 -10.61
CA LEU A 185 -4.48 -5.31 -11.47
C LEU A 185 -5.64 -5.65 -12.41
N ALA A 186 -5.73 -6.91 -12.86
CA ALA A 186 -6.82 -7.38 -13.72
C ALA A 186 -8.18 -7.52 -13.00
N LYS A 187 -8.21 -7.55 -11.66
CA LYS A 187 -9.45 -7.57 -10.88
C LYS A 187 -10.13 -6.20 -10.97
N LYS A 188 -11.47 -6.23 -11.07
CA LYS A 188 -12.32 -5.02 -11.12
C LYS A 188 -12.76 -4.61 -9.73
#